data_ac0b17820a838d80dde6e00f0f850da6
#
_entry.id   ac0b17820a838d80dde6e00f0f850da6
#
_cell.length_a   1.000
_cell.length_b   1.000
_cell.length_c   1.000
_cell.angle_alpha   90.00
_cell.angle_beta   90.00
_cell.angle_gamma   90.00
#
_symmetry.space_group_name_H-M   'P 1'
#
loop_
_entity.id
_entity.type
_entity.pdbx_description
1 polymer ?
#
loop_
_entity_poly.entity_id
_entity_poly.type
_entity_poly.pdbx_seq_one_letter_code
_entity_poly.pdbx_strand_id
1 'polypeptide(L)'
;MRKVLIFDTSILCVYLQVPNMETAGSDHDKWDKKRVDQVIEEAEKANTTFVLPLASIIETGNHISQIKGKRYDIAQIFAELMRKAADVETPWAAFTEQAEFWESEGLKQLAEDWLKNVTEKLSLGDVSIKAIAEYYAKIGCRVEILTADAGLKAYEPSIAIAIPRRRQR
;
A
#
# COMPACT_ATOMS: atom_id res chain seq x y z
N MET A 1 6.05 -8.86 -16.99
CA MET A 1 5.54 -7.56 -16.43
C MET A 1 5.78 -7.60 -14.93
N ARG A 2 6.50 -6.60 -14.41
CA ARG A 2 6.81 -6.48 -12.96
C ARG A 2 5.49 -6.33 -12.18
N LYS A 3 5.32 -7.14 -11.13
CA LYS A 3 4.21 -7.00 -10.18
C LYS A 3 4.64 -6.12 -9.01
N VAL A 4 3.71 -5.29 -8.55
CA VAL A 4 3.90 -4.41 -7.38
C VAL A 4 2.73 -4.61 -6.43
N LEU A 5 3.03 -4.77 -5.14
CA LEU A 5 2.08 -4.90 -4.05
C LEU A 5 2.26 -3.73 -3.09
N ILE A 6 1.23 -2.89 -2.98
CA ILE A 6 1.24 -1.69 -2.15
C ILE A 6 0.50 -1.99 -0.84
N PHE A 7 1.15 -1.78 0.28
CA PHE A 7 0.61 -2.10 1.60
C PHE A 7 -0.18 -0.95 2.19
N ASP A 8 -1.45 -1.19 2.48
CA ASP A 8 -2.30 -0.27 3.22
C ASP A 8 -2.24 -0.51 4.73
N THR A 9 -2.56 0.52 5.51
CA THR A 9 -2.59 0.52 6.98
C THR A 9 -3.45 -0.60 7.55
N SER A 10 -4.61 -0.89 6.96
CA SER A 10 -5.51 -1.94 7.43
C SER A 10 -4.83 -3.30 7.48
N ILE A 11 -4.08 -3.63 6.43
CA ILE A 11 -3.35 -4.90 6.33
C ILE A 11 -2.10 -4.91 7.19
N LEU A 12 -1.37 -3.79 7.28
CA LEU A 12 -0.21 -3.68 8.17
C LEU A 12 -0.60 -3.91 9.64
N CYS A 13 -1.72 -3.35 10.07
CA CYS A 13 -2.22 -3.57 11.43
C CYS A 13 -2.59 -5.03 11.70
N VAL A 14 -3.22 -5.71 10.72
CA VAL A 14 -3.50 -7.15 10.80
C VAL A 14 -2.19 -7.95 10.83
N TYR A 15 -1.24 -7.63 9.95
CA TYR A 15 0.06 -8.30 9.89
C TYR A 15 0.82 -8.21 11.21
N LEU A 16 0.84 -7.03 11.81
CA LEU A 16 1.53 -6.73 13.07
C LEU A 16 0.73 -7.18 14.30
N GLN A 17 -0.50 -7.64 14.14
CA GLN A 17 -1.43 -8.00 15.22
C GLN A 17 -1.60 -6.87 16.23
N VAL A 18 -1.83 -5.66 15.69
CA VAL A 18 -2.12 -4.48 16.53
C VAL A 18 -3.41 -4.74 17.32
N PRO A 19 -3.41 -4.63 18.66
CA PRO A 19 -4.59 -4.85 19.50
C PRO A 19 -5.82 -4.07 19.02
N ASN A 20 -6.95 -4.75 18.91
CA ASN A 20 -8.23 -4.32 18.34
C ASN A 20 -8.22 -4.09 16.81
N MET A 21 -7.14 -4.44 16.14
CA MET A 21 -7.00 -4.39 14.68
C MET A 21 -6.39 -5.68 14.14
N GLU A 22 -6.58 -6.81 14.84
CA GLU A 22 -6.05 -8.13 14.48
C GLU A 22 -6.74 -8.71 13.24
N THR A 23 -7.90 -8.16 12.89
CA THR A 23 -8.65 -8.48 11.68
C THR A 23 -9.17 -7.20 11.02
N ALA A 24 -9.40 -7.24 9.72
CA ALA A 24 -9.96 -6.13 8.95
C ALA A 24 -10.92 -6.64 7.86
N GLY A 25 -11.67 -5.72 7.25
CA GLY A 25 -12.62 -6.05 6.20
C GLY A 25 -14.01 -6.40 6.72
N SER A 26 -14.90 -6.78 5.80
CA SER A 26 -16.27 -7.19 6.11
C SER A 26 -16.34 -8.68 6.48
N ASP A 27 -17.49 -9.12 7.02
CA ASP A 27 -17.71 -10.53 7.33
C ASP A 27 -17.58 -11.45 6.09
N HIS A 28 -17.85 -10.92 4.90
CA HIS A 28 -17.75 -11.64 3.64
C HIS A 28 -16.36 -11.60 3.01
N ASP A 29 -15.52 -10.65 3.41
CA ASP A 29 -14.14 -10.50 2.94
C ASP A 29 -13.22 -10.11 4.11
N LYS A 30 -13.13 -11.03 5.07
CA LYS A 30 -12.35 -10.83 6.29
C LYS A 30 -10.88 -11.14 6.06
N TRP A 31 -10.05 -10.25 6.52
CA TRP A 31 -8.61 -10.40 6.59
C TRP A 31 -8.18 -10.73 8.01
N ASP A 32 -7.46 -11.81 8.17
CA ASP A 32 -6.78 -12.21 9.40
C ASP A 32 -5.29 -12.41 9.14
N LYS A 33 -4.53 -12.63 10.19
CA LYS A 33 -3.08 -12.84 10.09
C LYS A 33 -2.70 -13.96 9.13
N LYS A 34 -3.42 -15.06 9.16
CA LYS A 34 -3.13 -16.23 8.31
C LYS A 34 -3.29 -15.90 6.83
N ARG A 35 -4.37 -15.20 6.47
CA ARG A 35 -4.61 -14.77 5.09
C ARG A 35 -3.56 -13.77 4.62
N VAL A 36 -3.19 -12.80 5.48
CA VAL A 36 -2.15 -11.81 5.16
C VAL A 36 -0.82 -12.49 4.93
N ASP A 37 -0.39 -13.38 5.83
CA ASP A 37 0.86 -14.10 5.69
C ASP A 37 0.90 -14.94 4.41
N GLN A 38 -0.19 -15.63 4.08
CA GLN A 38 -0.28 -16.41 2.84
C GLN A 38 -0.11 -15.54 1.60
N VAL A 39 -0.78 -14.39 1.53
CA VAL A 39 -0.68 -13.46 0.39
C VAL A 39 0.74 -12.92 0.26
N ILE A 40 1.39 -12.56 1.37
CA ILE A 40 2.78 -12.08 1.38
C ILE A 40 3.72 -13.18 0.87
N GLU A 41 3.63 -14.40 1.38
CA GLU A 41 4.46 -15.52 0.95
C GLU A 41 4.28 -15.85 -0.55
N GLU A 42 3.04 -15.85 -1.04
CA GLU A 42 2.75 -16.07 -2.47
C GLU A 42 3.34 -14.95 -3.34
N ALA A 43 3.25 -13.71 -2.87
CA ALA A 43 3.82 -12.56 -3.56
C ALA A 43 5.37 -12.60 -3.60
N GLU A 44 6.01 -12.99 -2.50
CA GLU A 44 7.47 -13.19 -2.44
C GLU A 44 7.92 -14.30 -3.41
N LYS A 45 7.26 -15.45 -3.39
CA LYS A 45 7.54 -16.57 -4.33
C LYS A 45 7.36 -16.15 -5.80
N ALA A 46 6.44 -15.22 -6.06
CA ALA A 46 6.20 -14.67 -7.39
C ALA A 46 7.16 -13.51 -7.76
N ASN A 47 8.17 -13.20 -6.94
CA ASN A 47 9.07 -12.06 -7.09
C ASN A 47 8.33 -10.72 -7.27
N THR A 48 7.24 -10.53 -6.52
CA THR A 48 6.49 -9.28 -6.49
C THR A 48 7.26 -8.23 -5.70
N THR A 49 7.34 -7.02 -6.22
CA THR A 49 7.97 -5.90 -5.50
C THR A 49 6.98 -5.32 -4.49
N PHE A 50 7.42 -5.11 -3.25
CA PHE A 50 6.62 -4.53 -2.18
C PHE A 50 6.85 -3.02 -2.10
N VAL A 51 5.78 -2.28 -1.84
CA VAL A 51 5.83 -0.84 -1.64
C VAL A 51 5.18 -0.50 -0.30
N LEU A 52 5.92 0.25 0.52
CA LEU A 52 5.47 0.73 1.81
C LEU A 52 5.20 2.25 1.71
N PRO A 53 3.93 2.69 1.54
CA PRO A 53 3.60 4.10 1.43
C PRO A 53 3.91 4.88 2.71
N LEU A 54 4.34 6.15 2.56
CA LEU A 54 4.57 7.02 3.72
C LEU A 54 3.30 7.22 4.56
N ALA A 55 2.13 7.35 3.91
CA ALA A 55 0.86 7.44 4.62
C ALA A 55 0.61 6.20 5.48
N SER A 56 0.83 5.00 4.93
CA SER A 56 0.68 3.74 5.67
C SER A 56 1.66 3.63 6.84
N ILE A 57 2.88 4.14 6.69
CA ILE A 57 3.86 4.21 7.79
C ILE A 57 3.33 5.08 8.92
N ILE A 58 2.89 6.30 8.61
CA ILE A 58 2.44 7.27 9.61
C ILE A 58 1.19 6.75 10.32
N GLU A 59 0.20 6.29 9.59
CA GLU A 59 -1.07 5.82 10.15
C GLU A 59 -0.88 4.56 11.00
N THR A 60 -0.11 3.59 10.53
CA THR A 60 0.21 2.39 11.32
C THR A 60 0.97 2.75 12.59
N GLY A 61 1.96 3.65 12.51
CA GLY A 61 2.70 4.14 13.67
C GLY A 61 1.80 4.83 14.68
N ASN A 62 0.82 5.62 14.23
CA ASN A 62 -0.17 6.26 15.10
C ASN A 62 -1.04 5.22 15.83
N HIS A 63 -1.50 4.18 15.15
CA HIS A 63 -2.25 3.10 15.79
C HIS A 63 -1.42 2.37 16.84
N ILE A 64 -0.18 2.01 16.54
CA ILE A 64 0.73 1.38 17.50
C ILE A 64 0.96 2.28 18.72
N SER A 65 1.11 3.58 18.53
CA SER A 65 1.35 4.53 19.62
C SER A 65 0.21 4.63 20.63
N GLN A 66 -1.01 4.30 20.23
CA GLN A 66 -2.22 4.41 21.05
C GLN A 66 -2.55 3.13 21.83
N ILE A 67 -1.91 1.99 21.54
CA ILE A 67 -2.20 0.74 22.23
C ILE A 67 -1.66 0.72 23.67
N LYS A 68 -2.32 -0.06 24.53
CA LYS A 68 -1.84 -0.36 25.88
C LYS A 68 -1.07 -1.68 25.89
N GLY A 69 -0.02 -1.77 26.68
CA GLY A 69 0.76 -3.01 26.82
C GLY A 69 1.88 -3.13 25.77
N LYS A 70 1.92 -4.16 24.97
CA LYS A 70 3.00 -4.58 24.05
C LYS A 70 3.39 -3.57 22.95
N ARG A 71 3.19 -2.29 23.17
CA ARG A 71 3.49 -1.20 22.22
C ARG A 71 4.91 -1.24 21.69
N TYR A 72 5.88 -1.41 22.60
CA TYR A 72 7.29 -1.43 22.22
C TYR A 72 7.64 -2.62 21.32
N ASP A 73 7.15 -3.82 21.65
CA ASP A 73 7.44 -5.03 20.90
C ASP A 73 6.90 -4.94 19.46
N ILE A 74 5.67 -4.44 19.31
CA ILE A 74 5.05 -4.24 17.99
C ILE A 74 5.77 -3.13 17.23
N ALA A 75 6.13 -2.04 17.90
CA ALA A 75 6.90 -0.95 17.31
C ALA A 75 8.28 -1.41 16.80
N GLN A 76 8.96 -2.32 17.51
CA GLN A 76 10.23 -2.89 17.06
C GLN A 76 10.07 -3.67 15.75
N ILE A 77 9.02 -4.52 15.63
CA ILE A 77 8.74 -5.28 14.42
C ILE A 77 8.46 -4.32 13.26
N PHE A 78 7.66 -3.29 13.51
CA PHE A 78 7.34 -2.30 12.47
C PHE A 78 8.55 -1.47 12.07
N ALA A 79 9.38 -1.05 13.02
CA ALA A 79 10.63 -0.34 12.74
C ALA A 79 11.59 -1.17 11.88
N GLU A 80 11.64 -2.48 12.09
CA GLU A 80 12.44 -3.39 11.25
C GLU A 80 11.90 -3.45 9.82
N LEU A 81 10.58 -3.52 9.65
CA LEU A 81 9.94 -3.45 8.35
C LEU A 81 10.30 -2.14 7.60
N MET A 82 10.28 -1.02 8.32
CA MET A 82 10.66 0.28 7.77
C MET A 82 12.13 0.32 7.34
N ARG A 83 13.05 -0.27 8.13
CA ARG A 83 14.46 -0.36 7.76
C ARG A 83 14.66 -1.18 6.49
N LYS A 84 14.04 -2.35 6.39
CA LYS A 84 14.10 -3.19 5.18
C LYS A 84 13.62 -2.44 3.93
N ALA A 85 12.54 -1.68 4.06
CA ALA A 85 12.04 -0.86 2.96
C ALA A 85 13.02 0.29 2.63
N ALA A 86 13.61 0.94 3.64
CA ALA A 86 14.59 2.01 3.44
C ALA A 86 15.90 1.51 2.80
N ASP A 87 16.37 0.34 3.21
CA ASP A 87 17.60 -0.29 2.70
C ASP A 87 17.41 -1.03 1.37
N VAL A 88 16.20 -0.98 0.81
CA VAL A 88 15.82 -1.64 -0.46
C VAL A 88 16.11 -3.15 -0.42
N GLU A 89 15.95 -3.76 0.74
CA GLU A 89 16.07 -5.21 0.86
C GLU A 89 14.95 -5.89 0.06
N THR A 90 15.33 -6.82 -0.81
CA THR A 90 14.33 -7.59 -1.56
C THR A 90 13.31 -8.22 -0.60
N PRO A 91 11.99 -8.07 -0.85
CA PRO A 91 11.35 -7.60 -2.09
C PRO A 91 10.96 -6.12 -2.14
N TRP A 92 11.46 -5.27 -1.23
CA TRP A 92 11.06 -3.87 -1.09
C TRP A 92 11.57 -2.98 -2.24
N ALA A 93 10.69 -2.08 -2.73
CA ALA A 93 11.06 -1.01 -3.64
C ALA A 93 11.80 0.10 -2.91
N ALA A 94 12.63 0.85 -3.65
CA ALA A 94 13.30 2.02 -3.11
C ALA A 94 12.29 3.06 -2.60
N PHE A 95 12.41 3.47 -1.34
CA PHE A 95 11.52 4.48 -0.75
C PHE A 95 11.63 5.82 -1.49
N THR A 96 12.80 6.11 -2.06
CA THR A 96 13.05 7.30 -2.88
C THR A 96 12.17 7.40 -4.12
N GLU A 97 11.59 6.29 -4.62
CA GLU A 97 10.62 6.32 -5.72
C GLU A 97 9.33 7.09 -5.33
N GLN A 98 9.10 7.31 -4.04
CA GLN A 98 7.96 8.07 -3.53
C GLN A 98 8.30 9.56 -3.29
N ALA A 99 9.56 9.97 -3.41
CA ALA A 99 10.01 11.31 -3.03
C ALA A 99 9.26 12.41 -3.80
N GLU A 100 9.00 12.22 -5.08
CA GLU A 100 8.32 13.20 -5.93
C GLU A 100 6.92 13.58 -5.44
N PHE A 101 6.21 12.68 -4.74
CA PHE A 101 4.88 12.97 -4.19
C PHE A 101 4.93 13.96 -3.01
N TRP A 102 6.09 14.08 -2.38
CA TRP A 102 6.32 14.91 -1.18
C TRP A 102 7.14 16.16 -1.48
N GLU A 103 7.55 16.37 -2.72
CA GLU A 103 8.11 17.62 -3.20
C GLU A 103 7.02 18.67 -3.46
N SER A 104 7.41 19.91 -3.70
CA SER A 104 6.47 21.04 -3.80
C SER A 104 5.34 20.81 -4.80
N GLU A 105 5.65 20.35 -6.01
CA GLU A 105 4.64 20.13 -7.05
C GLU A 105 3.81 18.86 -6.78
N GLY A 106 4.43 17.80 -6.30
CA GLY A 106 3.71 16.58 -5.91
C GLY A 106 2.71 16.84 -4.78
N LEU A 107 3.10 17.62 -3.77
CA LEU A 107 2.23 17.99 -2.67
C LEU A 107 1.03 18.85 -3.12
N LYS A 108 1.26 19.80 -4.03
CA LYS A 108 0.17 20.59 -4.63
C LYS A 108 -0.80 19.71 -5.41
N GLN A 109 -0.28 18.79 -6.23
CA GLN A 109 -1.12 17.85 -6.96
C GLN A 109 -1.94 16.94 -6.02
N LEU A 110 -1.31 16.45 -4.96
CA LEU A 110 -1.99 15.63 -3.96
C LEU A 110 -3.13 16.41 -3.27
N ALA A 111 -2.93 17.70 -2.97
CA ALA A 111 -3.97 18.55 -2.40
C ALA A 111 -5.16 18.71 -3.36
N GLU A 112 -4.91 18.97 -4.64
CA GLU A 112 -5.97 19.08 -5.66
C GLU A 112 -6.73 17.75 -5.85
N ASP A 113 -6.02 16.64 -5.86
CA ASP A 113 -6.62 15.33 -6.03
C ASP A 113 -7.44 14.93 -4.79
N TRP A 114 -6.98 15.29 -3.59
CA TRP A 114 -7.76 15.07 -2.38
C TRP A 114 -9.06 15.88 -2.38
N LEU A 115 -9.02 17.16 -2.76
CA LEU A 115 -10.23 18.00 -2.86
C LEU A 115 -11.29 17.39 -3.80
N LYS A 116 -10.87 16.76 -4.88
CA LYS A 116 -11.79 16.07 -5.81
C LYS A 116 -12.42 14.80 -5.21
N ASN A 117 -11.70 14.13 -4.32
CA ASN A 117 -12.09 12.81 -3.81
C ASN A 117 -12.63 12.84 -2.37
N VAL A 118 -12.51 13.96 -1.65
CA VAL A 118 -12.94 14.06 -0.25
C VAL A 118 -14.46 13.88 -0.08
N THR A 119 -15.24 14.26 -1.08
CA THR A 119 -16.70 14.06 -1.09
C THR A 119 -17.08 12.58 -1.20
N GLU A 120 -16.20 11.74 -1.73
CA GLU A 120 -16.34 10.29 -1.80
C GLU A 120 -15.79 9.60 -0.54
N LYS A 121 -15.47 10.39 0.50
CA LYS A 121 -14.94 9.93 1.79
C LYS A 121 -13.56 9.26 1.72
N LEU A 122 -12.79 9.53 0.67
CA LEU A 122 -11.39 9.13 0.63
C LEU A 122 -10.55 10.00 1.56
N SER A 123 -9.76 9.36 2.41
CA SER A 123 -8.78 10.05 3.24
C SER A 123 -7.63 10.60 2.40
N LEU A 124 -6.85 11.51 2.96
CA LEU A 124 -5.63 11.98 2.29
C LEU A 124 -4.62 10.83 2.13
N GLY A 125 -4.59 9.90 3.07
CA GLY A 125 -3.80 8.67 2.98
C GLY A 125 -4.19 7.81 1.79
N ASP A 126 -5.49 7.55 1.59
CA ASP A 126 -6.00 6.78 0.45
C ASP A 126 -5.65 7.43 -0.88
N VAL A 127 -5.79 8.76 -0.97
CA VAL A 127 -5.44 9.50 -2.19
C VAL A 127 -3.94 9.41 -2.48
N SER A 128 -3.09 9.43 -1.45
CA SER A 128 -1.64 9.23 -1.63
C SER A 128 -1.30 7.82 -2.10
N ILE A 129 -1.96 6.79 -1.57
CA ILE A 129 -1.80 5.40 -2.01
C ILE A 129 -2.25 5.23 -3.47
N LYS A 130 -3.39 5.84 -3.83
CA LYS A 130 -3.88 5.89 -5.22
C LYS A 130 -2.85 6.51 -6.16
N ALA A 131 -2.26 7.65 -5.79
CA ALA A 131 -1.23 8.33 -6.59
C ALA A 131 0.01 7.43 -6.80
N ILE A 132 0.46 6.73 -5.75
CA ILE A 132 1.55 5.74 -5.84
C ILE A 132 1.17 4.60 -6.78
N ALA A 133 -0.05 4.08 -6.68
CA ALA A 133 -0.53 3.01 -7.55
C ALA A 133 -0.55 3.42 -9.02
N GLU A 134 -1.02 4.63 -9.31
CA GLU A 134 -1.01 5.20 -10.66
C GLU A 134 0.41 5.41 -11.21
N TYR A 135 1.36 5.84 -10.35
CA TYR A 135 2.77 5.97 -10.73
C TYR A 135 3.33 4.64 -11.22
N TYR A 136 3.19 3.56 -10.43
CA TYR A 136 3.70 2.25 -10.82
C TYR A 136 2.99 1.68 -12.06
N ALA A 137 1.70 1.95 -12.21
CA ALA A 137 0.95 1.56 -13.40
C ALA A 137 1.46 2.29 -14.67
N LYS A 138 1.75 3.59 -14.56
CA LYS A 138 2.31 4.40 -15.68
C LYS A 138 3.67 3.91 -16.16
N ILE A 139 4.51 3.42 -15.27
CA ILE A 139 5.81 2.83 -15.63
C ILE A 139 5.73 1.35 -16.05
N GLY A 140 4.51 0.84 -16.27
CA GLY A 140 4.26 -0.49 -16.85
C GLY A 140 4.24 -1.64 -15.86
N CYS A 141 4.05 -1.37 -14.57
CA CYS A 141 3.85 -2.41 -13.55
C CYS A 141 2.39 -2.88 -13.48
N ARG A 142 2.21 -4.15 -13.13
CA ARG A 142 0.92 -4.64 -12.64
C ARG A 142 0.83 -4.31 -11.16
N VAL A 143 -0.10 -3.45 -10.79
CA VAL A 143 -0.26 -2.96 -9.42
C VAL A 143 -1.40 -3.67 -8.73
N GLU A 144 -1.16 -4.03 -7.47
CA GLU A 144 -2.18 -4.50 -6.55
C GLU A 144 -2.08 -3.69 -5.25
N ILE A 145 -3.22 -3.19 -4.75
CA ILE A 145 -3.31 -2.54 -3.44
C ILE A 145 -3.77 -3.60 -2.44
N LEU A 146 -2.92 -3.95 -1.50
CA LEU A 146 -3.21 -4.88 -0.43
C LEU A 146 -3.90 -4.12 0.71
N THR A 147 -5.23 -4.12 0.67
CA THR A 147 -6.11 -3.40 1.58
C THR A 147 -7.35 -4.21 1.92
N ALA A 148 -7.89 -3.97 3.09
CA ALA A 148 -9.20 -4.47 3.51
C ALA A 148 -10.33 -3.45 3.24
N ASP A 149 -9.99 -2.25 2.77
CA ASP A 149 -10.95 -1.21 2.38
C ASP A 149 -11.38 -1.41 0.92
N ALA A 150 -12.66 -1.78 0.73
CA ALA A 150 -13.23 -1.96 -0.61
C ALA A 150 -13.25 -0.64 -1.43
N GLY A 151 -13.37 0.51 -0.76
CA GLY A 151 -13.32 1.83 -1.39
C GLY A 151 -11.95 2.09 -2.00
N LEU A 152 -10.88 1.89 -1.21
CA LEU A 152 -9.51 2.03 -1.70
C LEU A 152 -9.18 0.97 -2.77
N LYS A 153 -9.62 -0.27 -2.58
CA LYS A 153 -9.41 -1.36 -3.56
C LYS A 153 -9.98 -1.03 -4.93
N ALA A 154 -11.09 -0.32 -5.00
CA ALA A 154 -11.73 0.08 -6.26
C ALA A 154 -10.87 1.04 -7.10
N TYR A 155 -9.87 1.69 -6.52
CA TYR A 155 -8.92 2.57 -7.23
C TYR A 155 -7.67 1.85 -7.74
N GLU A 156 -7.60 0.53 -7.59
CA GLU A 156 -6.51 -0.26 -8.17
C GLU A 156 -6.50 -0.10 -9.69
N PRO A 157 -5.36 0.33 -10.29
CA PRO A 157 -5.31 0.56 -11.72
C PRO A 157 -5.57 -0.71 -12.52
N SER A 158 -6.55 -0.66 -13.43
CA SER A 158 -6.79 -1.75 -14.36
C SER A 158 -5.62 -1.86 -15.35
N ILE A 159 -5.21 -3.10 -15.64
CA ILE A 159 -4.18 -3.34 -16.65
C ILE A 159 -4.75 -2.94 -18.01
N ALA A 160 -4.18 -1.92 -18.65
CA ALA A 160 -4.46 -1.66 -20.05
C ALA A 160 -3.99 -2.87 -20.88
N ILE A 161 -4.94 -3.66 -21.38
CA ILE A 161 -4.62 -4.73 -22.31
C ILE A 161 -4.10 -4.05 -23.57
N ALA A 162 -2.79 -4.18 -23.84
CA ALA A 162 -2.20 -3.71 -25.07
C ALA A 162 -2.83 -4.50 -26.24
N ILE A 163 -3.75 -3.86 -26.96
CA ILE A 163 -4.33 -4.42 -28.18
C ILE A 163 -3.18 -4.44 -29.20
N PRO A 164 -2.74 -5.63 -29.70
CA PRO A 164 -1.71 -5.68 -30.72
C PRO A 164 -2.15 -4.88 -31.93
N ARG A 165 -1.37 -3.85 -32.32
CA ARG A 165 -1.63 -3.14 -33.57
C ARG A 165 -1.51 -4.15 -34.70
N ARG A 166 -2.62 -4.43 -35.36
CA ARG A 166 -2.67 -5.24 -36.59
C ARG A 166 -1.73 -4.57 -37.60
N ARG A 167 -0.60 -5.21 -37.94
CA ARG A 167 0.22 -4.77 -39.06
C ARG A 167 -0.67 -4.80 -40.31
N GLN A 168 -0.98 -3.62 -40.83
CA GLN A 168 -1.52 -3.55 -42.20
C GLN A 168 -0.39 -4.02 -43.14
N ARG A 169 -0.68 -5.07 -43.89
CA ARG A 169 0.14 -5.51 -45.05
C ARG A 169 -0.21 -4.68 -46.24
#